data_8a268b26f8701fdf63a537c3c2fe245e
#
_entry.id   8a268b26f8701fdf63a537c3c2fe245e
#
_cell.length_a   1.000
_cell.length_b   1.000
_cell.length_c   1.000
_cell.angle_alpha   90.00
_cell.angle_beta   90.00
_cell.angle_gamma   90.00
#
_symmetry.space_group_name_H-M   'P 1'
#
loop_
_entity.id
_entity.type
_entity.pdbx_description
1 polymer ?
#
loop_
_entity_poly.entity_id
_entity_poly.type
_entity_poly.pdbx_seq_one_letter_code
_entity_poly.pdbx_strand_id
1 'polypeptide(L)'
;MTSFDSSPQFNVWRTLLALAIVLVMLATSGWTAARHQRGDTNPLQRALNAWSDGRFQGKALPDADAPSAKLAGFFASLSRAQRLDLAERYPLAVGNMNGAPPKLRYRANRIALEEAVVVERERVRDHRLSTEGRQEADRRMHRFLSLLHPKRHVLAFDPTGRGRVAEVFGNLNRAARVSVVVPGIDTDVLTYERTYRTFSAPAGMAKSLYKAERAQREGSLPRSASGAPRVAVIAWADYTSPAGIGVDAVTAKRAEDGAVRLSDLVRSLPGKKSVALYCHSYGSVVCGVSARDLPSRVTDIAVAGSPGMRAANAAQLGTGARIWAMRDQDDWIGQIPNLELAGVGHGTDPVSAEFGARVLSANGAAGHAGYFEPGTESLDNFARIGVGAYQTLRCAAGTNSCYHDAEDVVSA
;
A
#
# COMPACT_ATOMS: atom_id res chain seq x y z
N MET A 1 -18.93 13.81 -52.51
CA MET A 1 -19.83 13.78 -51.34
C MET A 1 -20.24 12.31 -51.16
N THR A 2 -19.56 11.58 -50.29
CA THR A 2 -19.94 10.23 -49.89
C THR A 2 -19.93 10.22 -48.35
N SER A 3 -21.16 10.29 -47.78
CA SER A 3 -21.39 10.17 -46.35
C SER A 3 -21.11 8.74 -45.90
N PHE A 4 -20.18 8.54 -44.96
CA PHE A 4 -20.03 7.30 -44.24
C PHE A 4 -21.08 7.22 -43.14
N ASP A 5 -22.06 6.38 -43.35
CA ASP A 5 -23.14 6.06 -42.42
C ASP A 5 -22.57 5.13 -41.35
N SER A 6 -22.35 5.63 -40.14
CA SER A 6 -21.89 4.84 -38.99
C SER A 6 -23.08 4.19 -38.30
N SER A 7 -23.45 2.97 -38.72
CA SER A 7 -24.56 2.23 -38.12
C SER A 7 -24.25 1.77 -36.68
N PRO A 8 -25.22 1.92 -35.74
CA PRO A 8 -25.02 1.52 -34.34
C PRO A 8 -24.74 0.00 -34.12
N GLN A 9 -25.01 -0.83 -35.11
CA GLN A 9 -24.77 -2.28 -35.04
C GLN A 9 -23.27 -2.67 -34.98
N PHE A 10 -22.37 -1.87 -35.52
CA PHE A 10 -20.92 -2.14 -35.47
C PHE A 10 -20.32 -1.98 -34.06
N ASN A 11 -20.90 -1.13 -33.24
CA ASN A 11 -20.44 -0.91 -31.87
C ASN A 11 -20.88 -2.04 -30.93
N VAL A 12 -22.09 -2.58 -31.12
CA VAL A 12 -22.63 -3.70 -30.31
C VAL A 12 -21.80 -4.98 -30.50
N TRP A 13 -21.42 -5.31 -31.74
CA TRP A 13 -20.58 -6.47 -32.02
C TRP A 13 -19.16 -6.37 -31.45
N ARG A 14 -18.56 -5.17 -31.48
CA ARG A 14 -17.26 -4.91 -30.85
C ARG A 14 -17.32 -5.05 -29.33
N THR A 15 -18.40 -4.55 -28.75
CA THR A 15 -18.62 -4.68 -27.29
C THR A 15 -18.87 -6.14 -26.90
N LEU A 16 -19.66 -6.87 -27.66
CA LEU A 16 -19.91 -8.31 -27.42
C LEU A 16 -18.64 -9.16 -27.65
N LEU A 17 -17.81 -8.82 -28.64
CA LEU A 17 -16.55 -9.50 -28.88
C LEU A 17 -15.54 -9.24 -27.75
N ALA A 18 -15.47 -7.99 -27.27
CA ALA A 18 -14.65 -7.64 -26.11
C ALA A 18 -15.12 -8.37 -24.84
N LEU A 19 -16.44 -8.46 -24.62
CA LEU A 19 -17.02 -9.21 -23.51
C LEU A 19 -16.75 -10.72 -23.63
N ALA A 20 -16.85 -11.28 -24.82
CA ALA A 20 -16.55 -12.69 -25.07
C ALA A 20 -15.07 -13.02 -24.85
N ILE A 21 -14.14 -12.13 -25.27
CA ILE A 21 -12.70 -12.29 -25.03
C ILE A 21 -12.40 -12.22 -23.53
N VAL A 22 -13.03 -11.29 -22.81
CA VAL A 22 -12.92 -11.19 -21.34
C VAL A 22 -13.46 -12.45 -20.66
N LEU A 23 -14.61 -12.97 -21.08
CA LEU A 23 -15.19 -14.21 -20.56
C LEU A 23 -14.32 -15.44 -20.83
N VAL A 24 -13.72 -15.54 -22.02
CA VAL A 24 -12.79 -16.65 -22.35
C VAL A 24 -11.50 -16.54 -21.53
N MET A 25 -10.95 -15.35 -21.36
CA MET A 25 -9.79 -15.15 -20.47
C MET A 25 -10.11 -15.46 -19.01
N LEU A 26 -11.32 -15.13 -18.54
CA LEU A 26 -11.79 -15.45 -17.20
C LEU A 26 -11.97 -16.96 -16.99
N ALA A 27 -12.47 -17.68 -17.98
CA ALA A 27 -12.67 -19.13 -17.93
C ALA A 27 -11.34 -19.91 -17.95
N THR A 28 -10.33 -19.42 -18.67
CA THR A 28 -9.02 -20.08 -18.79
C THR A 28 -8.08 -19.77 -17.61
N SER A 29 -8.17 -18.57 -17.01
CA SER A 29 -7.35 -18.19 -15.86
C SER A 29 -7.86 -18.75 -14.52
N GLY A 30 -9.18 -18.98 -14.38
CA GLY A 30 -9.76 -19.52 -13.16
C GLY A 30 -9.35 -20.96 -12.85
N TRP A 31 -8.99 -21.76 -13.85
CA TRP A 31 -8.65 -23.18 -13.67
C TRP A 31 -7.22 -23.41 -13.17
N THR A 32 -6.32 -22.52 -13.45
CA THR A 32 -4.91 -22.61 -12.98
C THR A 32 -4.72 -22.12 -11.55
N ALA A 33 -5.51 -21.14 -11.10
CA ALA A 33 -5.43 -20.61 -9.75
C ALA A 33 -5.95 -21.59 -8.67
N ALA A 34 -6.94 -22.43 -9.00
CA ALA A 34 -7.55 -23.36 -8.04
C ALA A 34 -6.65 -24.56 -7.65
N ARG A 35 -5.61 -24.87 -8.42
CA ARG A 35 -4.71 -26.01 -8.17
C ARG A 35 -3.55 -25.71 -7.21
N HIS A 36 -3.22 -24.45 -6.96
CA HIS A 36 -2.07 -24.07 -6.10
C HIS A 36 -2.40 -23.89 -4.62
N GLN A 37 -3.67 -24.02 -4.21
CA GLN A 37 -4.07 -23.76 -2.81
C GLN A 37 -4.33 -25.01 -1.95
N ARG A 38 -4.00 -26.21 -2.41
CA ARG A 38 -4.15 -27.42 -1.59
C ARG A 38 -2.79 -27.94 -1.14
N GLY A 39 -2.38 -27.55 0.06
CA GLY A 39 -1.32 -28.28 0.77
C GLY A 39 -0.37 -27.49 1.69
N ASP A 40 -0.24 -26.18 1.60
CA ASP A 40 0.65 -25.45 2.53
C ASP A 40 -0.15 -24.80 3.65
N THR A 41 -0.01 -25.35 4.85
CA THR A 41 -0.45 -24.68 6.08
C THR A 41 0.24 -23.32 6.16
N ASN A 42 -0.56 -22.26 6.05
CA ASN A 42 -0.13 -20.86 6.06
C ASN A 42 0.83 -20.57 7.24
N PRO A 43 2.12 -20.24 7.02
CA PRO A 43 3.10 -20.01 8.08
C PRO A 43 2.66 -18.97 9.10
N LEU A 44 2.05 -17.87 8.64
CA LEU A 44 1.53 -16.83 9.54
C LEU A 44 0.40 -17.38 10.41
N GLN A 45 -0.54 -18.14 9.84
CA GLN A 45 -1.63 -18.74 10.63
C GLN A 45 -1.11 -19.73 11.69
N ARG A 46 -0.11 -20.54 11.35
CA ARG A 46 0.54 -21.41 12.34
C ARG A 46 1.18 -20.61 13.48
N ALA A 47 1.84 -19.50 13.15
CA ALA A 47 2.46 -18.65 14.16
C ALA A 47 1.40 -17.95 15.05
N LEU A 48 0.27 -17.54 14.48
CA LEU A 48 -0.86 -16.97 15.22
C LEU A 48 -1.53 -18.03 16.12
N ASN A 49 -1.71 -19.26 15.64
CA ASN A 49 -2.22 -20.36 16.46
C ASN A 49 -1.26 -20.69 17.62
N ALA A 50 0.05 -20.77 17.36
CA ALA A 50 1.05 -20.99 18.41
C ALA A 50 1.06 -19.87 19.46
N TRP A 51 0.81 -18.62 19.04
CA TRP A 51 0.61 -17.50 19.95
C TRP A 51 -0.65 -17.69 20.79
N SER A 52 -1.78 -18.06 20.18
CA SER A 52 -3.07 -18.23 20.86
C SER A 52 -3.04 -19.36 21.90
N ASP A 53 -2.29 -20.45 21.61
CA ASP A 53 -2.08 -21.55 22.54
C ASP A 53 -1.04 -21.20 23.61
N GLY A 54 -0.31 -20.11 23.42
CA GLY A 54 0.80 -19.68 24.24
C GLY A 54 0.39 -19.17 25.60
N ARG A 55 1.30 -19.34 26.56
CA ARG A 55 1.15 -18.78 27.92
C ARG A 55 2.37 -17.94 28.27
N PHE A 56 2.10 -16.86 29.01
CA PHE A 56 3.14 -16.01 29.58
C PHE A 56 2.89 -15.84 31.08
N GLN A 57 3.84 -16.24 31.91
CA GLN A 57 3.71 -16.24 33.38
C GLN A 57 2.43 -16.95 33.88
N GLY A 58 2.09 -18.10 33.27
CA GLY A 58 0.91 -18.88 33.62
C GLY A 58 -0.42 -18.38 33.05
N LYS A 59 -0.46 -17.17 32.48
CA LYS A 59 -1.66 -16.56 31.87
C LYS A 59 -1.67 -16.77 30.36
N ALA A 60 -2.85 -16.94 29.78
CA ALA A 60 -3.02 -16.97 28.31
C ALA A 60 -2.55 -15.65 27.70
N LEU A 61 -1.92 -15.72 26.51
CA LEU A 61 -1.59 -14.54 25.73
C LEU A 61 -2.88 -13.89 25.20
N PRO A 62 -2.90 -12.56 24.98
CA PRO A 62 -4.05 -11.89 24.38
C PRO A 62 -4.29 -12.40 22.96
N ASP A 63 -5.54 -12.36 22.52
CA ASP A 63 -5.87 -12.63 21.14
C ASP A 63 -5.06 -11.76 20.19
N ALA A 64 -4.44 -12.37 19.16
CA ALA A 64 -3.61 -11.68 18.19
C ALA A 64 -4.39 -10.67 17.34
N ASP A 65 -5.70 -10.92 17.14
CA ASP A 65 -6.63 -10.06 16.41
C ASP A 65 -7.34 -9.03 17.32
N ALA A 66 -6.96 -8.98 18.61
CA ALA A 66 -7.53 -7.98 19.52
C ALA A 66 -7.24 -6.55 19.03
N PRO A 67 -8.10 -5.57 19.33
CA PRO A 67 -7.88 -4.17 18.97
C PRO A 67 -6.47 -3.69 19.31
N SER A 68 -5.84 -2.94 18.42
CA SER A 68 -4.44 -2.52 18.54
C SER A 68 -4.14 -1.80 19.86
N ALA A 69 -5.11 -1.07 20.41
CA ALA A 69 -4.98 -0.42 21.73
C ALA A 69 -4.84 -1.44 22.88
N LYS A 70 -5.58 -2.56 22.82
CA LYS A 70 -5.49 -3.64 23.83
C LYS A 70 -4.12 -4.33 23.76
N LEU A 71 -3.65 -4.64 22.55
CA LEU A 71 -2.31 -5.20 22.32
C LEU A 71 -1.22 -4.23 22.76
N ALA A 72 -1.34 -2.95 22.45
CA ALA A 72 -0.39 -1.93 22.90
C ALA A 72 -0.33 -1.84 24.44
N GLY A 73 -1.48 -1.90 25.13
CA GLY A 73 -1.56 -1.96 26.59
C GLY A 73 -0.86 -3.20 27.15
N PHE A 74 -1.08 -4.38 26.53
CA PHE A 74 -0.40 -5.61 26.92
C PHE A 74 1.13 -5.46 26.80
N PHE A 75 1.64 -5.05 25.64
CA PHE A 75 3.08 -4.87 25.45
C PHE A 75 3.65 -3.76 26.35
N ALA A 76 2.88 -2.73 26.67
CA ALA A 76 3.32 -1.66 27.58
C ALA A 76 3.47 -2.16 29.02
N SER A 77 2.65 -3.12 29.46
CA SER A 77 2.72 -3.71 30.81
C SER A 77 3.94 -4.62 31.02
N LEU A 78 4.59 -5.04 29.94
CA LEU A 78 5.74 -5.95 30.00
C LEU A 78 7.08 -5.20 30.13
N SER A 79 8.03 -5.79 30.83
CA SER A 79 9.42 -5.33 30.83
C SER A 79 10.05 -5.47 29.43
N ARG A 80 11.19 -4.81 29.21
CA ARG A 80 11.93 -4.94 27.95
C ARG A 80 12.34 -6.40 27.69
N ALA A 81 12.83 -7.12 28.73
CA ALA A 81 13.25 -8.51 28.61
C ALA A 81 12.08 -9.43 28.20
N GLN A 82 10.93 -9.25 28.84
CA GLN A 82 9.71 -10.01 28.55
C GLN A 82 9.21 -9.78 27.10
N ARG A 83 9.25 -8.54 26.62
CA ARG A 83 8.91 -8.24 25.22
C ARG A 83 9.86 -8.92 24.24
N LEU A 84 11.16 -8.94 24.53
CA LEU A 84 12.15 -9.60 23.68
C LEU A 84 11.96 -11.12 23.69
N ASP A 85 11.70 -11.74 24.84
CA ASP A 85 11.38 -13.16 24.97
C ASP A 85 10.17 -13.55 24.10
N LEU A 86 9.08 -12.75 24.12
CA LEU A 86 7.91 -12.99 23.25
C LEU A 86 8.24 -12.86 21.76
N ALA A 87 9.08 -11.89 21.39
CA ALA A 87 9.50 -11.72 20.00
C ALA A 87 10.41 -12.85 19.51
N GLU A 88 11.18 -13.48 20.38
CA GLU A 88 12.02 -14.62 20.08
C GLU A 88 11.22 -15.93 20.00
N ARG A 89 10.22 -16.10 20.87
CA ARG A 89 9.36 -17.31 20.85
C ARG A 89 8.28 -17.29 19.75
N TYR A 90 7.81 -16.11 19.38
CA TYR A 90 6.70 -15.94 18.40
C TYR A 90 7.04 -14.88 17.36
N PRO A 91 8.16 -15.00 16.63
CA PRO A 91 8.67 -13.91 15.81
C PRO A 91 7.67 -13.47 14.73
N LEU A 92 7.09 -14.40 13.97
CA LEU A 92 6.19 -14.08 12.88
C LEU A 92 4.86 -13.50 13.38
N ALA A 93 4.35 -13.95 14.54
CA ALA A 93 3.13 -13.39 15.13
C ALA A 93 3.38 -11.97 15.65
N VAL A 94 4.40 -11.76 16.52
CA VAL A 94 4.72 -10.46 17.11
C VAL A 94 5.10 -9.43 16.04
N GLY A 95 5.83 -9.86 14.99
CA GLY A 95 6.25 -9.01 13.89
C GLY A 95 5.08 -8.42 13.09
N ASN A 96 3.96 -9.14 13.02
CA ASN A 96 2.75 -8.74 12.29
C ASN A 96 1.63 -8.17 13.18
N MET A 97 1.82 -8.16 14.50
CA MET A 97 0.80 -7.77 15.45
C MET A 97 0.66 -6.25 15.56
N ASN A 98 -0.47 -5.72 15.11
CA ASN A 98 -0.79 -4.29 15.23
C ASN A 98 -0.99 -3.93 16.71
N GLY A 99 -0.21 -2.94 17.20
CA GLY A 99 -0.15 -2.55 18.61
C GLY A 99 1.14 -2.98 19.32
N ALA A 100 1.88 -3.97 18.82
CA ALA A 100 3.25 -4.19 19.27
C ALA A 100 4.14 -2.99 18.92
N PRO A 101 5.05 -2.55 19.83
CA PRO A 101 5.91 -1.40 19.58
C PRO A 101 6.74 -1.58 18.29
N PRO A 102 6.90 -0.53 17.43
CA PRO A 102 7.59 -0.68 16.16
C PRO A 102 8.98 -1.32 16.25
N LYS A 103 9.78 -0.94 17.25
CA LYS A 103 11.11 -1.53 17.47
C LYS A 103 11.05 -3.04 17.80
N LEU A 104 9.99 -3.48 18.48
CA LEU A 104 9.76 -4.89 18.77
C LEU A 104 9.38 -5.65 17.50
N ARG A 105 8.48 -5.06 16.68
CA ARG A 105 8.12 -5.63 15.37
C ARG A 105 9.34 -5.76 14.45
N TYR A 106 10.21 -4.75 14.39
CA TYR A 106 11.46 -4.83 13.60
C TYR A 106 12.35 -5.99 14.05
N ARG A 107 12.49 -6.18 15.38
CA ARG A 107 13.27 -7.29 15.94
C ARG A 107 12.64 -8.64 15.59
N ALA A 108 11.35 -8.79 15.81
CA ALA A 108 10.60 -10.02 15.54
C ALA A 108 10.63 -10.38 14.04
N ASN A 109 10.36 -9.40 13.15
CA ASN A 109 10.43 -9.62 11.71
C ASN A 109 11.84 -9.95 11.22
N ARG A 110 12.88 -9.45 11.88
CA ARG A 110 14.26 -9.86 11.57
C ARG A 110 14.45 -11.34 11.83
N ILE A 111 14.01 -11.86 12.98
CA ILE A 111 14.08 -13.28 13.31
C ILE A 111 13.23 -14.10 12.33
N ALA A 112 12.00 -13.68 12.05
CA ALA A 112 11.13 -14.37 11.10
C ALA A 112 11.73 -14.41 9.67
N LEU A 113 12.43 -13.36 9.25
CA LEU A 113 13.15 -13.33 7.98
C LEU A 113 14.35 -14.30 7.98
N GLU A 114 15.10 -14.38 9.08
CA GLU A 114 16.21 -15.32 9.24
C GLU A 114 15.71 -16.77 9.13
N GLU A 115 14.60 -17.10 9.79
CA GLU A 115 13.93 -18.41 9.70
C GLU A 115 13.43 -18.68 8.27
N ALA A 116 12.80 -17.69 7.63
CA ALA A 116 12.31 -17.83 6.25
C ALA A 116 13.46 -18.05 5.24
N VAL A 117 14.62 -17.43 5.43
CA VAL A 117 15.83 -17.70 4.61
C VAL A 117 16.26 -19.16 4.73
N VAL A 118 16.22 -19.75 5.91
CA VAL A 118 16.56 -21.17 6.10
C VAL A 118 15.59 -22.05 5.32
N VAL A 119 14.28 -21.80 5.45
CA VAL A 119 13.25 -22.55 4.72
C VAL A 119 13.44 -22.46 3.21
N GLU A 120 13.64 -21.27 2.66
CA GLU A 120 13.82 -21.12 1.21
C GLU A 120 15.15 -21.75 0.74
N ARG A 121 16.21 -21.72 1.54
CA ARG A 121 17.48 -22.40 1.23
C ARG A 121 17.32 -23.91 1.14
N GLU A 122 16.50 -24.51 2.00
CA GLU A 122 16.16 -25.94 1.94
C GLU A 122 15.35 -26.23 0.68
N ARG A 123 14.37 -25.37 0.34
CA ARG A 123 13.56 -25.50 -0.88
C ARG A 123 14.39 -25.42 -2.17
N VAL A 124 15.42 -24.59 -2.21
CA VAL A 124 16.37 -24.54 -3.35
C VAL A 124 17.03 -25.91 -3.60
N ARG A 125 17.28 -26.66 -2.53
CA ARG A 125 17.94 -27.97 -2.60
C ARG A 125 16.96 -29.15 -2.72
N ASP A 126 15.67 -28.91 -2.59
CA ASP A 126 14.64 -29.95 -2.62
C ASP A 126 14.39 -30.43 -4.07
N HIS A 127 14.89 -31.63 -4.38
CA HIS A 127 14.72 -32.27 -5.69
C HIS A 127 13.24 -32.66 -6.00
N ARG A 128 12.34 -32.62 -5.03
CA ARG A 128 10.89 -32.85 -5.22
C ARG A 128 10.20 -31.63 -5.84
N LEU A 129 10.80 -30.46 -5.74
CA LEU A 129 10.29 -29.25 -6.40
C LEU A 129 10.68 -29.24 -7.89
N SER A 130 9.83 -28.63 -8.71
CA SER A 130 10.15 -28.33 -10.10
C SER A 130 11.33 -27.35 -10.19
N THR A 131 11.91 -27.23 -11.36
CA THR A 131 12.99 -26.25 -11.62
C THR A 131 12.54 -24.83 -11.31
N GLU A 132 11.32 -24.47 -11.74
CA GLU A 132 10.68 -23.17 -11.48
C GLU A 132 10.47 -22.94 -9.98
N GLY A 133 10.03 -23.97 -9.26
CA GLY A 133 9.84 -23.91 -7.80
C GLY A 133 11.15 -23.67 -7.04
N ARG A 134 12.25 -24.30 -7.46
CA ARG A 134 13.58 -24.05 -6.88
C ARG A 134 14.12 -22.66 -7.24
N GLN A 135 13.90 -22.21 -8.47
CA GLN A 135 14.27 -20.83 -8.88
C GLN A 135 13.47 -19.77 -8.14
N GLU A 136 12.18 -20.02 -7.87
CA GLU A 136 11.38 -19.12 -7.05
C GLU A 136 11.90 -19.08 -5.60
N ALA A 137 12.20 -20.24 -5.03
CA ALA A 137 12.79 -20.33 -3.69
C ALA A 137 14.13 -19.57 -3.61
N ASP A 138 14.98 -19.66 -4.63
CA ASP A 138 16.24 -18.92 -4.71
C ASP A 138 16.02 -17.41 -4.74
N ARG A 139 15.10 -16.92 -5.60
CA ARG A 139 14.75 -15.50 -5.65
C ARG A 139 14.18 -15.00 -4.33
N ARG A 140 13.32 -15.80 -3.66
CA ARG A 140 12.76 -15.45 -2.35
C ARG A 140 13.83 -15.39 -1.28
N MET A 141 14.71 -16.37 -1.24
CA MET A 141 15.86 -16.38 -0.32
C MET A 141 16.70 -15.12 -0.45
N HIS A 142 17.08 -14.75 -1.67
CA HIS A 142 17.85 -13.53 -1.93
C HIS A 142 17.08 -12.25 -1.54
N ARG A 143 15.76 -12.21 -1.78
CA ARG A 143 14.92 -11.10 -1.34
C ARG A 143 14.89 -11.01 0.19
N PHE A 144 14.73 -12.10 0.91
CA PHE A 144 14.72 -12.10 2.37
C PHE A 144 16.08 -11.68 2.94
N LEU A 145 17.18 -12.13 2.34
CA LEU A 145 18.52 -11.67 2.68
C LEU A 145 18.69 -10.16 2.48
N SER A 146 18.14 -9.61 1.38
CA SER A 146 18.12 -8.16 1.15
C SER A 146 17.36 -7.42 2.26
N LEU A 147 16.20 -7.93 2.69
CA LEU A 147 15.38 -7.34 3.77
C LEU A 147 16.08 -7.40 5.15
N LEU A 148 17.02 -8.31 5.34
CA LEU A 148 17.83 -8.45 6.57
C LEU A 148 18.95 -7.41 6.69
N HIS A 149 19.15 -6.55 5.68
CA HIS A 149 20.19 -5.52 5.77
C HIS A 149 20.02 -4.65 7.03
N PRO A 150 21.07 -4.37 7.81
CA PRO A 150 20.98 -3.73 9.14
C PRO A 150 20.27 -2.36 9.18
N LYS A 151 20.25 -1.63 8.04
CA LYS A 151 19.61 -0.31 7.92
C LYS A 151 18.11 -0.38 7.57
N ARG A 152 17.57 -1.59 7.36
CA ARG A 152 16.16 -1.76 7.00
C ARG A 152 15.30 -2.00 8.25
N HIS A 153 14.12 -1.42 8.25
CA HIS A 153 13.16 -1.52 9.35
C HIS A 153 11.87 -2.18 8.85
N VAL A 154 11.85 -3.51 8.82
CA VAL A 154 10.70 -4.30 8.38
C VAL A 154 9.63 -4.28 9.46
N LEU A 155 8.50 -3.61 9.16
CA LEU A 155 7.38 -3.42 10.07
C LEU A 155 6.38 -4.58 10.03
N ALA A 156 6.20 -5.21 8.87
CA ALA A 156 5.40 -6.42 8.69
C ALA A 156 6.11 -7.33 7.69
N PHE A 157 5.99 -8.64 7.88
CA PHE A 157 6.51 -9.65 6.99
C PHE A 157 5.66 -10.92 7.06
N ASP A 158 5.16 -11.36 5.92
CA ASP A 158 4.44 -12.62 5.79
C ASP A 158 4.99 -13.38 4.58
N PRO A 159 5.65 -14.53 4.78
CA PRO A 159 6.17 -15.33 3.68
C PRO A 159 5.11 -16.13 2.93
N THR A 160 3.85 -16.12 3.38
CA THR A 160 2.77 -16.94 2.81
C THR A 160 2.46 -16.58 1.35
N GLY A 161 2.31 -17.58 0.50
CA GLY A 161 1.98 -17.40 -0.91
C GLY A 161 3.01 -16.51 -1.62
N ARG A 162 2.55 -15.45 -2.30
CA ARG A 162 3.43 -14.48 -2.97
C ARG A 162 4.25 -13.60 -2.01
N GLY A 163 3.91 -13.65 -0.72
CA GLY A 163 4.57 -12.87 0.34
C GLY A 163 4.11 -11.42 0.41
N ARG A 164 4.10 -10.88 1.63
CA ARG A 164 3.74 -9.49 1.94
C ARG A 164 4.81 -8.86 2.82
N VAL A 165 4.98 -7.54 2.69
CA VAL A 165 5.99 -6.82 3.45
C VAL A 165 5.60 -5.35 3.63
N ALA A 166 5.93 -4.79 4.80
CA ALA A 166 5.93 -3.35 5.02
C ALA A 166 7.26 -2.91 5.62
N GLU A 167 7.82 -1.82 5.13
CA GLU A 167 9.10 -1.26 5.56
C GLU A 167 9.00 0.22 5.88
N VAL A 168 9.76 0.69 6.85
CA VAL A 168 9.77 2.07 7.31
C VAL A 168 11.06 2.77 6.91
N PHE A 169 10.92 3.91 6.25
CA PHE A 169 11.97 4.88 6.01
C PHE A 169 11.83 6.03 7.03
N GLY A 170 12.89 6.27 7.80
CA GLY A 170 12.86 7.21 8.92
C GLY A 170 12.58 6.55 10.27
N ASN A 171 12.01 7.30 11.21
CA ASN A 171 11.79 6.83 12.59
C ASN A 171 10.34 7.05 13.04
N LEU A 172 9.53 5.99 13.04
CA LEU A 172 8.12 6.05 13.42
C LEU A 172 7.89 6.62 14.82
N ASN A 173 8.76 6.33 15.78
CA ASN A 173 8.56 6.83 17.15
C ASN A 173 8.79 8.34 17.27
N ARG A 174 9.62 8.90 16.39
CA ARG A 174 10.00 10.32 16.42
C ARG A 174 9.27 11.16 15.35
N ALA A 175 8.62 10.53 14.40
CA ALA A 175 7.88 11.21 13.35
C ALA A 175 6.65 11.92 13.93
N ALA A 176 6.40 13.14 13.51
CA ALA A 176 5.16 13.87 13.74
C ALA A 176 4.15 13.62 12.61
N ARG A 177 4.64 13.37 11.39
CA ARG A 177 3.85 13.05 10.21
C ARG A 177 4.32 11.72 9.61
N VAL A 178 3.37 10.91 9.17
CA VAL A 178 3.65 9.61 8.57
C VAL A 178 2.98 9.52 7.21
N SER A 179 3.75 9.16 6.21
CA SER A 179 3.28 8.89 4.86
C SER A 179 3.22 7.38 4.63
N VAL A 180 2.13 6.88 4.04
CA VAL A 180 1.96 5.46 3.71
C VAL A 180 1.79 5.33 2.21
N VAL A 181 2.70 4.64 1.55
CA VAL A 181 2.62 4.35 0.11
C VAL A 181 1.91 3.01 -0.07
N VAL A 182 0.75 3.04 -0.73
CA VAL A 182 -0.10 1.88 -1.03
C VAL A 182 0.02 1.56 -2.53
N PRO A 183 0.72 0.47 -2.89
CA PRO A 183 0.99 0.13 -4.28
C PRO A 183 -0.21 -0.52 -4.99
N GLY A 184 -0.10 -0.64 -6.32
CA GLY A 184 -1.09 -1.28 -7.19
C GLY A 184 -0.93 -2.79 -7.33
N ILE A 185 -1.43 -3.29 -8.50
CA ILE A 185 -1.36 -4.70 -8.89
C ILE A 185 0.08 -5.22 -9.00
N ASP A 186 0.25 -6.53 -9.09
CA ASP A 186 1.54 -7.22 -9.27
C ASP A 186 2.58 -6.90 -8.18
N THR A 187 2.09 -6.56 -6.99
CA THR A 187 2.93 -6.28 -5.83
C THR A 187 2.99 -7.49 -4.90
N ASP A 188 4.19 -7.99 -4.67
CA ASP A 188 4.49 -9.07 -3.75
C ASP A 188 5.92 -8.92 -3.21
N VAL A 189 6.39 -9.88 -2.43
CA VAL A 189 7.73 -9.80 -1.84
C VAL A 189 8.85 -9.77 -2.89
N LEU A 190 8.68 -10.40 -4.04
CA LEU A 190 9.69 -10.41 -5.12
C LEU A 190 9.71 -9.11 -5.91
N THR A 191 8.53 -8.50 -6.12
CA THR A 191 8.37 -7.24 -6.86
C THR A 191 8.42 -6.00 -5.96
N TYR A 192 8.49 -6.20 -4.64
CA TYR A 192 8.55 -5.14 -3.63
C TYR A 192 9.69 -4.13 -3.87
N GLU A 193 10.80 -4.59 -4.42
CA GLU A 193 11.98 -3.79 -4.76
C GLU A 193 12.51 -4.22 -6.12
N ARG A 194 12.79 -3.25 -6.97
CA ARG A 194 13.30 -3.46 -8.34
C ARG A 194 14.56 -2.65 -8.57
N THR A 195 15.51 -3.18 -9.33
CA THR A 195 16.72 -2.46 -9.77
C THR A 195 16.46 -1.66 -11.05
N TYR A 196 15.61 -2.17 -11.93
CA TYR A 196 15.09 -1.48 -13.09
C TYR A 196 13.73 -0.87 -12.77
N ARG A 197 13.47 0.36 -13.23
CA ARG A 197 12.28 1.16 -12.86
C ARG A 197 12.06 1.19 -11.33
N THR A 198 13.11 1.51 -10.61
CA THR A 198 13.16 1.46 -9.14
C THR A 198 11.98 2.16 -8.49
N PHE A 199 11.54 3.29 -9.06
CA PHE A 199 10.47 4.12 -8.49
C PHE A 199 9.06 3.64 -8.80
N SER A 200 8.90 2.53 -9.55
CA SER A 200 7.61 1.86 -9.75
C SER A 200 7.35 0.74 -8.73
N ALA A 201 8.33 0.41 -7.89
CA ALA A 201 8.22 -0.60 -6.85
C ALA A 201 8.03 0.04 -5.46
N PRO A 202 7.27 -0.58 -4.53
CA PRO A 202 6.92 0.01 -3.24
C PRO A 202 8.10 0.57 -2.44
N ALA A 203 9.20 -0.17 -2.35
CA ALA A 203 10.40 0.28 -1.63
C ALA A 203 11.02 1.53 -2.29
N GLY A 204 11.08 1.54 -3.62
CA GLY A 204 11.61 2.68 -4.39
C GLY A 204 10.71 3.91 -4.29
N MET A 205 9.39 3.73 -4.44
CA MET A 205 8.39 4.79 -4.25
C MET A 205 8.54 5.47 -2.88
N ALA A 206 8.51 4.67 -1.81
CA ALA A 206 8.58 5.18 -0.44
C ALA A 206 9.95 5.81 -0.11
N LYS A 207 11.04 5.25 -0.62
CA LYS A 207 12.38 5.82 -0.46
C LYS A 207 12.53 7.15 -1.18
N SER A 208 11.94 7.28 -2.38
CA SER A 208 11.91 8.52 -3.15
C SER A 208 11.11 9.58 -2.41
N LEU A 209 9.88 9.24 -2.00
CA LEU A 209 9.02 10.14 -1.21
C LEU A 209 9.70 10.60 0.09
N TYR A 210 10.30 9.69 0.84
CA TYR A 210 11.01 10.03 2.08
C TYR A 210 12.14 11.03 1.87
N LYS A 211 12.91 10.88 0.77
CA LYS A 211 13.96 11.85 0.39
C LYS A 211 13.36 13.21 0.03
N ALA A 212 12.29 13.22 -0.76
CA ALA A 212 11.62 14.45 -1.18
C ALA A 212 10.98 15.19 0.01
N GLU A 213 10.28 14.50 0.90
CA GLU A 213 9.72 15.07 2.14
C GLU A 213 10.82 15.69 3.03
N ARG A 214 11.96 15.03 3.15
CA ARG A 214 13.09 15.58 3.89
C ARG A 214 13.64 16.85 3.23
N ALA A 215 13.79 16.86 1.92
CA ALA A 215 14.28 18.03 1.18
C ALA A 215 13.31 19.22 1.30
N GLN A 216 11.99 18.98 1.16
CA GLN A 216 10.98 20.03 1.37
C GLN A 216 11.04 20.60 2.79
N ARG A 217 11.21 19.77 3.79
CA ARG A 217 11.35 20.17 5.18
C ARG A 217 12.59 21.04 5.40
N GLU A 218 13.74 20.65 4.83
CA GLU A 218 15.02 21.35 4.99
C GLU A 218 15.00 22.70 4.25
N GLY A 219 14.29 22.80 3.11
CA GLY A 219 14.12 24.03 2.33
C GLY A 219 13.12 25.04 2.91
N SER A 220 12.19 24.59 3.75
CA SER A 220 11.11 25.44 4.32
C SER A 220 11.49 26.14 5.62
N LEU A 221 12.67 25.89 6.18
CA LEU A 221 13.08 26.41 7.48
C LEU A 221 14.32 27.31 7.39
N PRO A 222 14.40 28.37 8.21
CA PRO A 222 15.66 29.01 8.52
C PRO A 222 16.64 27.97 9.07
N ARG A 223 17.91 28.02 8.66
CA ARG A 223 18.97 27.09 9.11
C ARG A 223 19.10 26.95 10.64
N SER A 224 18.55 27.87 11.40
CA SER A 224 18.54 27.90 12.88
C SER A 224 17.34 27.21 13.53
N ALA A 225 16.30 26.81 12.77
CA ALA A 225 15.08 26.23 13.34
C ALA A 225 15.19 24.72 13.48
N SER A 226 15.47 24.24 14.68
CA SER A 226 15.48 22.81 15.04
C SER A 226 14.07 22.14 15.05
N GLY A 227 13.02 22.85 14.62
CA GLY A 227 11.62 22.56 14.91
C GLY A 227 10.79 21.93 13.79
N ALA A 228 11.33 21.64 12.59
CA ALA A 228 10.50 21.01 11.56
C ALA A 228 9.96 19.65 11.97
N PRO A 229 8.69 19.32 11.68
CA PRO A 229 8.11 18.02 12.01
C PRO A 229 8.90 16.91 11.33
N ARG A 230 9.38 15.94 12.11
CA ARG A 230 10.07 14.76 11.56
C ARG A 230 9.07 13.91 10.80
N VAL A 231 9.48 13.39 9.65
CA VAL A 231 8.67 12.54 8.79
C VAL A 231 9.16 11.09 8.85
N ALA A 232 8.25 10.17 8.59
CA ALA A 232 8.56 8.77 8.29
C ALA A 232 7.63 8.30 7.18
N VAL A 233 8.15 7.47 6.27
CA VAL A 233 7.40 6.90 5.16
C VAL A 233 7.34 5.39 5.30
N ILE A 234 6.17 4.80 5.12
CA ILE A 234 5.95 3.35 5.12
C ILE A 234 5.72 2.92 3.68
N ALA A 235 6.58 2.05 3.15
CA ALA A 235 6.26 1.27 1.96
C ALA A 235 5.35 0.11 2.40
N TRP A 236 4.07 0.16 2.06
CA TRP A 236 3.10 -0.79 2.57
C TRP A 236 2.59 -1.73 1.48
N ALA A 237 3.26 -2.85 1.29
CA ALA A 237 2.85 -3.98 0.45
C ALA A 237 2.34 -5.14 1.32
N ASP A 238 1.57 -4.82 2.37
CA ASP A 238 1.03 -5.79 3.33
C ASP A 238 -0.43 -6.15 3.04
N TYR A 239 -0.77 -6.27 1.76
CA TYR A 239 -2.02 -6.85 1.29
C TYR A 239 -1.77 -7.75 0.08
N THR A 240 -2.68 -8.66 -0.21
CA THR A 240 -2.58 -9.52 -1.39
C THR A 240 -3.08 -8.76 -2.61
N SER A 241 -2.16 -8.19 -3.38
CA SER A 241 -2.53 -7.44 -4.59
C SER A 241 -3.02 -8.38 -5.71
N PRO A 242 -3.89 -7.90 -6.61
CA PRO A 242 -4.21 -8.64 -7.82
C PRO A 242 -2.96 -9.00 -8.64
N ALA A 243 -2.99 -10.15 -9.29
CA ALA A 243 -1.97 -10.58 -10.24
C ALA A 243 -2.46 -10.27 -11.67
N GLY A 244 -1.82 -9.28 -12.31
CA GLY A 244 -2.23 -8.82 -13.64
C GLY A 244 -3.61 -8.18 -13.69
N ILE A 245 -4.08 -7.91 -14.92
CA ILE A 245 -5.42 -7.37 -15.20
C ILE A 245 -6.37 -8.56 -15.38
N GLY A 246 -7.00 -8.97 -14.29
CA GLY A 246 -7.96 -10.08 -14.25
C GLY A 246 -9.13 -9.80 -13.31
N VAL A 247 -9.93 -10.81 -12.94
CA VAL A 247 -11.11 -10.67 -12.07
C VAL A 247 -10.77 -9.96 -10.77
N ASP A 248 -9.65 -10.33 -10.12
CA ASP A 248 -9.21 -9.71 -8.88
C ASP A 248 -8.89 -8.21 -9.05
N ALA A 249 -8.44 -7.79 -10.24
CA ALA A 249 -8.10 -6.40 -10.53
C ALA A 249 -9.33 -5.53 -10.88
N VAL A 250 -10.40 -6.14 -11.38
CA VAL A 250 -11.64 -5.42 -11.75
C VAL A 250 -12.71 -5.48 -10.66
N THR A 251 -12.49 -6.27 -9.61
CA THR A 251 -13.38 -6.36 -8.44
C THR A 251 -12.75 -5.71 -7.20
N ALA A 252 -13.56 -5.46 -6.17
CA ALA A 252 -13.08 -4.87 -4.93
C ALA A 252 -12.55 -5.89 -3.91
N LYS A 253 -12.69 -7.19 -4.12
CA LYS A 253 -12.42 -8.20 -3.08
C LYS A 253 -11.02 -8.09 -2.44
N ARG A 254 -9.97 -7.94 -3.27
CA ARG A 254 -8.59 -7.75 -2.76
C ARG A 254 -8.41 -6.40 -2.06
N ALA A 255 -9.16 -5.40 -2.51
CA ALA A 255 -9.15 -4.09 -1.88
C ALA A 255 -9.86 -4.10 -0.52
N GLU A 256 -10.95 -4.83 -0.37
CA GLU A 256 -11.67 -5.02 0.90
C GLU A 256 -10.76 -5.67 1.95
N ASP A 257 -10.10 -6.79 1.61
CA ASP A 257 -9.11 -7.43 2.50
C ASP A 257 -7.95 -6.47 2.86
N GLY A 258 -7.47 -5.71 1.87
CA GLY A 258 -6.42 -4.71 2.05
C GLY A 258 -6.86 -3.54 2.93
N ALA A 259 -8.10 -3.08 2.79
CA ALA A 259 -8.64 -1.94 3.53
C ALA A 259 -8.69 -2.19 5.05
N VAL A 260 -9.08 -3.40 5.47
CA VAL A 260 -9.04 -3.79 6.89
C VAL A 260 -7.62 -3.69 7.43
N ARG A 261 -6.65 -4.28 6.72
CA ARG A 261 -5.23 -4.28 7.14
C ARG A 261 -4.63 -2.87 7.16
N LEU A 262 -4.97 -2.01 6.18
CA LEU A 262 -4.52 -0.62 6.11
C LEU A 262 -5.07 0.19 7.30
N SER A 263 -6.36 0.05 7.59
CA SER A 263 -7.01 0.70 8.70
C SER A 263 -6.40 0.30 10.05
N ASP A 264 -6.11 -0.98 10.24
CA ASP A 264 -5.47 -1.50 11.44
C ASP A 264 -4.02 -1.02 11.60
N LEU A 265 -3.25 -0.97 10.50
CA LEU A 265 -1.94 -0.35 10.51
C LEU A 265 -2.03 1.10 11.00
N VAL A 266 -2.90 1.91 10.38
CA VAL A 266 -3.02 3.34 10.70
C VAL A 266 -3.46 3.54 12.16
N ARG A 267 -4.42 2.74 12.65
CA ARG A 267 -4.84 2.78 14.07
C ARG A 267 -3.70 2.43 15.02
N SER A 268 -2.81 1.52 14.63
CA SER A 268 -1.69 1.05 15.46
C SER A 268 -0.48 1.99 15.52
N LEU A 269 -0.42 3.01 14.68
CA LEU A 269 0.72 3.93 14.65
C LEU A 269 0.87 4.66 15.99
N PRO A 270 2.08 4.74 16.55
CA PRO A 270 2.30 5.27 17.89
C PRO A 270 2.07 6.79 17.94
N GLY A 271 1.42 7.27 19.01
CA GLY A 271 1.19 8.68 19.29
C GLY A 271 0.15 9.35 18.39
N LYS A 272 -0.01 10.67 18.57
CA LYS A 272 -0.92 11.51 17.76
C LYS A 272 -0.18 12.04 16.54
N LYS A 273 -0.18 11.31 15.41
CA LYS A 273 0.51 11.68 14.18
C LYS A 273 -0.51 11.94 13.08
N SER A 274 -0.30 12.97 12.28
CA SER A 274 -1.01 13.09 11.00
C SER A 274 -0.50 12.04 10.03
N VAL A 275 -1.40 11.44 9.28
CA VAL A 275 -1.11 10.40 8.29
C VAL A 275 -1.59 10.85 6.92
N ALA A 276 -0.74 10.73 5.92
CA ALA A 276 -1.09 10.88 4.52
C ALA A 276 -0.95 9.53 3.80
N LEU A 277 -1.95 9.15 3.02
CA LEU A 277 -1.93 7.96 2.17
C LEU A 277 -1.60 8.35 0.73
N TYR A 278 -0.69 7.62 0.09
CA TYR A 278 -0.30 7.79 -1.31
C TYR A 278 -0.60 6.50 -2.05
N CYS A 279 -1.67 6.51 -2.80
CA CYS A 279 -2.31 5.31 -3.32
C CYS A 279 -2.13 5.27 -4.84
N HIS A 280 -1.29 4.36 -5.32
CA HIS A 280 -0.97 4.24 -6.73
C HIS A 280 -1.78 3.11 -7.38
N SER A 281 -2.34 3.39 -8.56
CA SER A 281 -3.03 2.37 -9.36
C SER A 281 -4.15 1.68 -8.55
N TYR A 282 -4.21 0.36 -8.50
CA TYR A 282 -5.17 -0.41 -7.67
C TYR A 282 -5.09 -0.08 -6.16
N GLY A 283 -3.96 0.47 -5.69
CA GLY A 283 -3.87 1.01 -4.33
C GLY A 283 -4.90 2.12 -4.04
N SER A 284 -5.37 2.84 -5.07
CA SER A 284 -6.46 3.82 -4.94
C SER A 284 -7.79 3.16 -4.57
N VAL A 285 -8.03 1.95 -5.10
CA VAL A 285 -9.22 1.15 -4.75
C VAL A 285 -9.16 0.74 -3.28
N VAL A 286 -7.98 0.27 -2.81
CA VAL A 286 -7.77 -0.05 -1.38
C VAL A 286 -8.03 1.18 -0.50
N CYS A 287 -7.48 2.34 -0.87
CA CYS A 287 -7.65 3.58 -0.12
C CYS A 287 -9.10 4.06 -0.15
N GLY A 288 -9.80 3.94 -1.27
CA GLY A 288 -11.21 4.31 -1.39
C GLY A 288 -12.11 3.44 -0.53
N VAL A 289 -11.93 2.12 -0.58
CA VAL A 289 -12.70 1.17 0.26
C VAL A 289 -12.43 1.40 1.75
N SER A 290 -11.18 1.72 2.14
CA SER A 290 -10.83 1.97 3.54
C SER A 290 -11.28 3.34 4.06
N ALA A 291 -11.55 4.32 3.19
CA ALA A 291 -11.64 5.74 3.53
C ALA A 291 -12.59 6.05 4.71
N ARG A 292 -13.77 5.43 4.73
CA ARG A 292 -14.80 5.63 5.78
C ARG A 292 -14.33 5.12 7.16
N ASP A 293 -13.54 4.05 7.17
CA ASP A 293 -13.10 3.38 8.41
C ASP A 293 -11.76 3.88 8.92
N LEU A 294 -11.11 4.77 8.18
CA LEU A 294 -9.84 5.36 8.59
C LEU A 294 -10.04 6.32 9.78
N PRO A 295 -9.15 6.30 10.78
CA PRO A 295 -9.23 7.23 11.90
C PRO A 295 -8.94 8.67 11.43
N SER A 296 -9.47 9.67 12.15
CA SER A 296 -9.35 11.10 11.84
C SER A 296 -7.91 11.63 11.76
N ARG A 297 -6.92 10.86 12.22
CA ARG A 297 -5.50 11.17 12.00
C ARG A 297 -5.07 11.08 10.53
N VAL A 298 -5.84 10.40 9.67
CA VAL A 298 -5.63 10.45 8.21
C VAL A 298 -6.18 11.76 7.72
N THR A 299 -5.28 12.65 7.38
CA THR A 299 -5.61 14.03 6.95
C THR A 299 -5.63 14.17 5.44
N ASP A 300 -4.99 13.25 4.72
CA ASP A 300 -4.82 13.31 3.29
C ASP A 300 -4.84 11.93 2.65
N ILE A 301 -5.55 11.78 1.53
CA ILE A 301 -5.52 10.63 0.64
C ILE A 301 -5.20 11.16 -0.76
N ALA A 302 -4.02 10.84 -1.27
CA ALA A 302 -3.55 11.26 -2.59
C ALA A 302 -3.49 10.03 -3.51
N VAL A 303 -4.23 10.07 -4.62
CA VAL A 303 -4.26 8.99 -5.60
C VAL A 303 -3.55 9.39 -6.88
N ALA A 304 -2.79 8.47 -7.47
CA ALA A 304 -2.10 8.66 -8.74
C ALA A 304 -2.32 7.46 -9.67
N GLY A 305 -2.60 7.73 -10.95
CA GLY A 305 -2.88 6.68 -11.92
C GLY A 305 -4.03 5.76 -11.47
N SER A 306 -5.08 6.35 -10.95
CA SER A 306 -6.19 5.63 -10.31
C SER A 306 -7.19 5.09 -11.33
N PRO A 307 -7.62 3.80 -11.23
CA PRO A 307 -8.76 3.28 -11.98
C PRO A 307 -10.13 3.66 -11.36
N GLY A 308 -10.13 4.40 -10.25
CA GLY A 308 -11.28 4.74 -9.42
C GLY A 308 -11.05 4.43 -7.94
N MET A 309 -11.99 4.85 -7.09
CA MET A 309 -11.92 4.70 -5.63
C MET A 309 -13.16 4.00 -5.03
N ARG A 310 -13.94 3.28 -5.84
CA ARG A 310 -15.22 2.65 -5.43
C ARG A 310 -16.22 3.68 -4.90
N ALA A 311 -16.24 4.84 -5.51
CA ALA A 311 -17.15 5.92 -5.17
C ALA A 311 -17.51 6.71 -6.43
N ALA A 312 -18.71 7.31 -6.49
CA ALA A 312 -19.10 8.19 -7.57
C ALA A 312 -18.53 9.60 -7.39
N ASN A 313 -18.21 10.01 -6.16
CA ASN A 313 -17.58 11.30 -5.86
C ASN A 313 -16.83 11.25 -4.52
N ALA A 314 -16.02 12.28 -4.23
CA ALA A 314 -15.20 12.36 -3.03
C ALA A 314 -16.03 12.36 -1.73
N ALA A 315 -17.24 12.94 -1.72
CA ALA A 315 -18.09 12.96 -0.53
C ALA A 315 -18.58 11.55 -0.14
N GLN A 316 -18.80 10.66 -1.11
CA GLN A 316 -19.22 9.27 -0.85
C GLN A 316 -18.13 8.43 -0.17
N LEU A 317 -16.88 8.87 -0.19
CA LEU A 317 -15.80 8.21 0.56
C LEU A 317 -16.03 8.28 2.09
N GLY A 318 -16.85 9.21 2.57
CA GLY A 318 -17.26 9.30 3.97
C GLY A 318 -16.10 9.55 4.93
N THR A 319 -15.07 10.28 4.50
CA THR A 319 -13.87 10.60 5.29
C THR A 319 -13.70 12.12 5.43
N GLY A 320 -13.10 12.57 6.54
CA GLY A 320 -12.67 13.96 6.71
C GLY A 320 -11.29 14.27 6.09
N ALA A 321 -10.65 13.30 5.44
CA ALA A 321 -9.38 13.52 4.76
C ALA A 321 -9.57 14.31 3.46
N ARG A 322 -8.61 15.16 3.13
CA ARG A 322 -8.55 15.82 1.81
C ARG A 322 -8.24 14.78 0.74
N ILE A 323 -9.02 14.77 -0.33
CA ILE A 323 -8.81 13.88 -1.46
C ILE A 323 -8.07 14.62 -2.57
N TRP A 324 -6.90 14.09 -2.93
CA TRP A 324 -6.03 14.61 -3.98
C TRP A 324 -5.96 13.60 -5.10
N ALA A 325 -6.01 14.04 -6.34
CA ALA A 325 -5.88 13.15 -7.49
C ALA A 325 -4.89 13.70 -8.51
N MET A 326 -4.14 12.83 -9.18
CA MET A 326 -3.30 13.18 -10.30
C MET A 326 -3.21 12.06 -11.31
N ARG A 327 -3.09 12.42 -12.59
CA ARG A 327 -2.85 11.49 -13.69
C ARG A 327 -1.93 12.15 -14.71
N ASP A 328 -0.89 11.43 -15.12
CA ASP A 328 -0.05 11.79 -16.24
C ASP A 328 -0.83 11.63 -17.56
N GLN A 329 -0.54 12.50 -18.56
CA GLN A 329 -1.25 12.49 -19.83
C GLN A 329 -1.03 11.19 -20.61
N ASP A 330 0.15 10.59 -20.49
CA ASP A 330 0.53 9.35 -21.16
C ASP A 330 0.21 8.10 -20.33
N ASP A 331 -0.51 8.26 -19.21
CA ASP A 331 -0.92 7.12 -18.39
C ASP A 331 -2.09 6.38 -19.05
N TRP A 332 -1.83 5.15 -19.46
CA TRP A 332 -2.79 4.27 -20.11
C TRP A 332 -4.07 4.01 -19.29
N ILE A 333 -4.01 4.21 -17.96
CA ILE A 333 -5.17 4.04 -17.08
C ILE A 333 -6.33 4.98 -17.47
N GLY A 334 -6.02 6.12 -18.06
CA GLY A 334 -7.02 7.06 -18.57
C GLY A 334 -7.86 6.52 -19.73
N GLN A 335 -7.46 5.40 -20.35
CA GLN A 335 -8.20 4.73 -21.42
C GLN A 335 -9.15 3.64 -20.90
N ILE A 336 -9.07 3.31 -19.61
CA ILE A 336 -9.97 2.34 -18.98
C ILE A 336 -11.28 3.01 -18.61
N PRO A 337 -12.45 2.43 -18.98
CA PRO A 337 -13.74 2.99 -18.60
C PRO A 337 -13.90 3.05 -17.08
N ASN A 338 -14.14 4.25 -16.55
CA ASN A 338 -14.38 4.50 -15.13
C ASN A 338 -15.87 4.27 -14.80
N LEU A 339 -16.27 3.01 -14.76
CA LEU A 339 -17.63 2.57 -14.48
C LEU A 339 -17.63 1.59 -13.31
N GLU A 340 -18.77 1.48 -12.65
CA GLU A 340 -19.05 0.40 -11.71
C GLU A 340 -20.41 -0.17 -12.02
N LEU A 341 -20.44 -1.46 -12.38
CA LEU A 341 -21.69 -2.17 -12.64
C LEU A 341 -21.61 -3.59 -12.03
N ALA A 342 -22.58 -3.92 -11.19
CA ALA A 342 -22.68 -5.23 -10.57
C ALA A 342 -21.38 -5.72 -9.86
N GLY A 343 -20.65 -4.80 -9.21
CA GLY A 343 -19.42 -5.10 -8.50
C GLY A 343 -18.15 -5.13 -9.36
N VAL A 344 -18.27 -4.91 -10.67
CA VAL A 344 -17.15 -4.81 -11.62
C VAL A 344 -16.86 -3.35 -11.92
N GLY A 345 -15.58 -2.97 -11.91
CA GLY A 345 -15.11 -1.58 -12.07
C GLY A 345 -14.93 -0.87 -10.73
N HIS A 346 -14.47 0.38 -10.78
CA HIS A 346 -14.02 1.07 -9.57
C HIS A 346 -14.63 2.47 -9.37
N GLY A 347 -15.69 2.79 -10.10
CA GLY A 347 -16.42 4.06 -9.97
C GLY A 347 -15.83 5.19 -10.83
N THR A 348 -16.20 6.42 -10.50
CA THR A 348 -15.84 7.62 -11.26
C THR A 348 -14.34 7.92 -11.22
N ASP A 349 -13.82 8.50 -12.30
CA ASP A 349 -12.43 8.93 -12.43
C ASP A 349 -12.08 10.02 -11.39
N PRO A 350 -11.12 9.79 -10.49
CA PRO A 350 -10.77 10.76 -9.46
C PRO A 350 -10.21 12.10 -9.97
N VAL A 351 -9.70 12.17 -11.21
CA VAL A 351 -9.25 13.45 -11.81
C VAL A 351 -10.35 14.17 -12.55
N SER A 352 -11.56 13.60 -12.67
CA SER A 352 -12.69 14.28 -13.27
C SER A 352 -13.28 15.34 -12.34
N ALA A 353 -13.86 16.39 -12.92
CA ALA A 353 -14.56 17.42 -12.15
C ALA A 353 -15.77 16.85 -11.39
N GLU A 354 -16.42 15.82 -11.93
CA GLU A 354 -17.54 15.12 -11.32
C GLU A 354 -17.18 14.44 -10.01
N PHE A 355 -15.98 13.89 -9.91
CA PHE A 355 -15.52 13.24 -8.67
C PHE A 355 -15.31 14.24 -7.54
N GLY A 356 -14.83 15.44 -7.83
CA GLY A 356 -14.66 16.50 -6.84
C GLY A 356 -13.41 16.36 -5.96
N ALA A 357 -12.38 15.63 -6.41
CA ALA A 357 -11.07 15.65 -5.77
C ALA A 357 -10.28 16.89 -6.19
N ARG A 358 -9.28 17.26 -5.40
CA ARG A 358 -8.34 18.34 -5.71
C ARG A 358 -7.31 17.83 -6.71
N VAL A 359 -7.36 18.31 -7.94
CA VAL A 359 -6.52 17.79 -9.03
C VAL A 359 -5.18 18.50 -9.08
N LEU A 360 -4.10 17.72 -8.89
CA LEU A 360 -2.72 18.17 -8.86
C LEU A 360 -2.00 17.87 -10.17
N SER A 361 -0.99 18.66 -10.48
CA SER A 361 -0.12 18.42 -11.61
C SER A 361 0.72 17.16 -11.42
N ALA A 362 0.84 16.39 -12.50
CA ALA A 362 1.73 15.24 -12.61
C ALA A 362 2.85 15.46 -13.64
N ASN A 363 3.14 16.72 -14.03
CA ASN A 363 4.16 17.02 -15.04
C ASN A 363 5.50 16.35 -14.74
N GLY A 364 6.09 15.80 -15.79
CA GLY A 364 7.36 15.08 -15.74
C GLY A 364 7.23 13.62 -15.27
N ALA A 365 6.07 13.17 -14.82
CA ALA A 365 5.82 11.75 -14.66
C ALA A 365 5.79 11.07 -16.04
N ALA A 366 6.38 9.89 -16.15
CA ALA A 366 6.41 9.15 -17.41
C ALA A 366 5.43 7.96 -17.34
N GLY A 367 4.19 8.20 -17.78
CA GLY A 367 3.11 7.22 -17.80
C GLY A 367 2.77 6.65 -16.42
N HIS A 368 2.20 5.45 -16.37
CA HIS A 368 1.64 4.82 -15.16
C HIS A 368 2.63 4.58 -14.02
N ALA A 369 3.94 4.53 -14.30
CA ALA A 369 4.95 4.16 -13.30
C ALA A 369 5.77 5.34 -12.77
N GLY A 370 5.65 6.55 -13.35
CA GLY A 370 6.58 7.66 -13.15
C GLY A 370 6.29 8.58 -11.96
N TYR A 371 5.17 8.42 -11.27
CA TYR A 371 4.69 9.39 -10.25
C TYR A 371 5.64 9.61 -9.06
N PHE A 372 6.51 8.67 -8.77
CA PHE A 372 7.48 8.75 -7.67
C PHE A 372 8.92 8.98 -8.17
N GLU A 373 9.11 9.29 -9.45
CA GLU A 373 10.43 9.59 -10.00
C GLU A 373 10.93 10.96 -9.51
N PRO A 374 12.20 11.07 -9.10
CA PRO A 374 12.79 12.35 -8.72
C PRO A 374 12.74 13.37 -9.85
N GLY A 375 12.36 14.61 -9.52
CA GLY A 375 12.25 15.71 -10.47
C GLY A 375 10.88 15.88 -11.10
N THR A 376 9.90 15.01 -10.78
CA THR A 376 8.52 15.14 -11.23
C THR A 376 7.72 16.06 -10.31
N GLU A 377 6.72 16.78 -10.87
CA GLU A 377 5.78 17.57 -10.06
C GLU A 377 4.88 16.70 -9.19
N SER A 378 4.59 15.46 -9.61
CA SER A 378 3.85 14.50 -8.81
C SER A 378 4.56 14.16 -7.49
N LEU A 379 5.86 13.84 -7.54
CA LEU A 379 6.64 13.59 -6.33
C LEU A 379 6.77 14.84 -5.44
N ASP A 380 6.96 15.99 -6.05
CA ASP A 380 7.00 17.27 -5.35
C ASP A 380 5.70 17.57 -4.61
N ASN A 381 4.55 17.39 -5.27
CA ASN A 381 3.24 17.54 -4.66
C ASN A 381 3.01 16.53 -3.53
N PHE A 382 3.38 15.27 -3.73
CA PHE A 382 3.33 14.27 -2.67
C PHE A 382 4.19 14.69 -1.46
N ALA A 383 5.40 15.14 -1.69
CA ALA A 383 6.28 15.57 -0.61
C ALA A 383 5.71 16.79 0.16
N ARG A 384 5.10 17.74 -0.54
CA ARG A 384 4.44 18.92 0.08
C ARG A 384 3.25 18.52 0.93
N ILE A 385 2.41 17.60 0.46
CA ILE A 385 1.31 17.01 1.25
C ILE A 385 1.89 16.34 2.49
N GLY A 386 2.93 15.50 2.33
CA GLY A 386 3.57 14.77 3.43
C GLY A 386 4.10 15.66 4.54
N VAL A 387 4.62 16.83 4.22
CA VAL A 387 5.10 17.80 5.23
C VAL A 387 4.04 18.82 5.65
N GLY A 388 2.85 18.85 5.00
CA GLY A 388 1.77 19.80 5.29
C GLY A 388 1.97 21.18 4.64
N ALA A 389 2.76 21.28 3.59
CA ALA A 389 3.05 22.53 2.87
C ALA A 389 2.01 22.79 1.74
N TYR A 390 0.74 22.79 2.08
CA TYR A 390 -0.37 22.85 1.12
C TYR A 390 -0.38 24.09 0.24
N GLN A 391 0.11 25.24 0.76
CA GLN A 391 0.14 26.52 0.05
C GLN A 391 1.09 26.53 -1.17
N THR A 392 1.93 25.52 -1.29
CA THR A 392 2.94 25.43 -2.36
C THR A 392 2.64 24.32 -3.37
N LEU A 393 1.47 23.66 -3.25
CA LEU A 393 1.04 22.63 -4.18
C LEU A 393 0.90 23.20 -5.61
N ARG A 394 1.12 22.36 -6.61
CA ARG A 394 0.93 22.70 -8.02
C ARG A 394 -0.32 22.02 -8.52
N CYS A 395 -1.35 22.82 -8.86
CA CYS A 395 -2.57 22.33 -9.46
C CYS A 395 -2.33 21.85 -10.90
N ALA A 396 -3.21 20.98 -11.39
CA ALA A 396 -3.25 20.65 -12.82
C ALA A 396 -3.58 21.88 -13.64
N ALA A 397 -3.08 21.94 -14.87
CA ALA A 397 -3.33 23.07 -15.78
C ALA A 397 -4.83 23.32 -15.98
N GLY A 398 -5.21 24.60 -15.91
CA GLY A 398 -6.62 25.02 -16.07
C GLY A 398 -7.51 24.82 -14.85
N THR A 399 -6.96 24.33 -13.72
CA THR A 399 -7.71 24.19 -12.47
C THR A 399 -7.07 25.01 -11.36
N ASN A 400 -7.79 26.01 -10.81
CA ASN A 400 -7.44 26.61 -9.51
C ASN A 400 -8.10 25.83 -8.36
N SER A 401 -8.75 24.71 -8.66
CA SER A 401 -9.60 23.96 -7.74
C SER A 401 -8.83 23.25 -6.64
N CYS A 402 -7.50 23.10 -6.74
CA CYS A 402 -6.73 22.47 -5.68
C CYS A 402 -6.51 23.39 -4.46
N TYR A 403 -6.87 24.69 -4.56
CA TYR A 403 -6.76 25.67 -3.47
C TYR A 403 -8.09 26.03 -2.81
N HIS A 404 -9.23 25.72 -3.42
CA HIS A 404 -10.54 26.02 -2.84
C HIS A 404 -10.69 25.22 -1.54
N ASP A 405 -10.80 25.89 -0.42
CA ASP A 405 -10.91 25.44 0.98
C ASP A 405 -9.62 25.55 1.84
N ALA A 406 -8.57 26.26 1.34
CA ALA A 406 -7.46 26.63 2.23
C ALA A 406 -7.86 27.71 3.27
N GLU A 407 -9.02 28.35 3.07
CA GLU A 407 -9.49 29.44 3.96
C GLU A 407 -10.25 28.92 5.19
N ASP A 408 -10.78 27.67 5.17
CA ASP A 408 -11.53 27.13 6.30
C ASP A 408 -10.67 26.57 7.44
N VAL A 409 -9.35 26.58 7.32
CA VAL A 409 -8.41 26.03 8.34
C VAL A 409 -7.88 27.14 9.30
N VAL A 410 -8.19 28.41 9.04
CA VAL A 410 -7.71 29.53 9.88
C VAL A 410 -8.74 29.91 10.98
N SER A 411 -9.91 29.28 11.01
CA SER A 411 -11.00 29.61 11.96
C SER A 411 -11.53 28.41 12.73
N ALA A 412 -10.68 27.47 13.18
CA ALA A 412 -11.06 26.44 14.16
C ALA A 412 -9.97 26.22 15.20
#